data_9436295719eee6ccb716aa4a2ca06d26
#
_entry.id   9436295719eee6ccb716aa4a2ca06d26
#
_cell.length_a   1.000
_cell.length_b   1.000
_cell.length_c   1.000
_cell.angle_alpha   90.00
_cell.angle_beta   90.00
_cell.angle_gamma   90.00
#
_symmetry.space_group_name_H-M   'P 1'
#
loop_
_entity.id
_entity.type
_entity.pdbx_description
1 polymer ?
#
loop_
_entity_poly.entity_id
_entity_poly.type
_entity_poly.pdbx_seq_one_letter_code
_entity_poly.pdbx_strand_id
1 'polypeptide(L)'
;MKTEKLDIVLRANQLVDRLVGWRRDFHRFPELSFQEKRTSEKVGEILESFHTYEIEMNVGGYGIVATVSHGEGPVVGIRADMDALPITETTGVPWASHNPGVMHACGHDAHMAILLGVAQLLAEDAKAGRFQGTIKLIFQPAEESCDAAGETGAMKMLEAGRLHMDAVLSLHMCPWRKSGEIQWNDGPSMANNDEFHLKIQGSGGHAGYPQHVKDPIWMATYVLQALYSLNGRKVNPLDVGTISVGQVHAGEANNVIPSIVDIKGTIRSYKDDVRDRLCKEIHQVANVVTALGGEYSLRIHRGEPSLINDPRINRIIKEAASGLNMYEEPFGMGSEDFSHFTRKIPGAMFFLGCGLEKERSLHQSDFDIDERSLPIGVRVLLESAYSLLERGGVH
;
A
#
# COMPACT_ATOMS: atom_id res chain seq x y z
N MET A 1 27.16 -10.61 17.31
CA MET A 1 26.49 -10.92 16.01
C MET A 1 25.72 -12.23 15.99
N LYS A 2 26.30 -13.46 15.95
CA LYS A 2 25.49 -14.71 15.91
C LYS A 2 24.67 -14.95 17.18
N THR A 3 25.21 -14.66 18.34
CA THR A 3 24.54 -14.81 19.64
C THR A 3 23.40 -13.82 19.83
N GLU A 4 23.55 -12.59 19.39
CA GLU A 4 22.54 -11.51 19.47
C GLU A 4 21.36 -11.76 18.52
N LYS A 5 21.61 -12.25 17.29
CA LYS A 5 20.53 -12.65 16.37
C LYS A 5 19.69 -13.81 16.91
N LEU A 6 20.32 -14.77 17.57
CA LEU A 6 19.60 -15.88 18.21
C LEU A 6 18.72 -15.39 19.36
N ASP A 7 19.17 -14.35 20.08
CA ASP A 7 18.41 -13.71 21.14
C ASP A 7 17.13 -13.06 20.61
N ILE A 8 17.18 -12.30 19.50
CA ILE A 8 16.00 -11.65 18.90
C ILE A 8 14.97 -12.70 18.46
N VAL A 9 15.40 -13.81 17.82
CA VAL A 9 14.50 -14.91 17.43
C VAL A 9 13.77 -15.48 18.63
N LEU A 10 14.48 -15.78 19.72
CA LEU A 10 13.90 -16.34 20.94
C LEU A 10 12.90 -15.34 21.58
N ARG A 11 13.29 -14.09 21.71
CA ARG A 11 12.44 -13.03 22.32
C ARG A 11 11.20 -12.76 21.48
N ALA A 12 11.31 -12.70 20.15
CA ALA A 12 10.16 -12.54 19.25
C ALA A 12 9.17 -13.71 19.40
N ASN A 13 9.68 -14.96 19.49
CA ASN A 13 8.84 -16.14 19.72
C ASN A 13 8.17 -16.13 21.11
N GLN A 14 8.78 -15.54 22.15
CA GLN A 14 8.16 -15.37 23.46
C GLN A 14 6.99 -14.38 23.46
N LEU A 15 6.89 -13.51 22.45
CA LEU A 15 5.80 -12.56 22.29
C LEU A 15 4.57 -13.12 21.56
N VAL A 16 4.58 -14.35 21.07
CA VAL A 16 3.52 -14.91 20.20
C VAL A 16 2.12 -14.67 20.76
N ASP A 17 1.88 -14.98 22.03
CA ASP A 17 0.55 -14.82 22.65
C ASP A 17 0.09 -13.34 22.67
N ARG A 18 1.03 -12.41 22.87
CA ARG A 18 0.75 -10.96 22.83
C ARG A 18 0.47 -10.50 21.40
N LEU A 19 1.30 -10.91 20.45
CA LEU A 19 1.14 -10.57 19.03
C LEU A 19 -0.22 -11.02 18.51
N VAL A 20 -0.58 -12.27 18.79
CA VAL A 20 -1.88 -12.84 18.47
C VAL A 20 -3.01 -12.08 19.18
N GLY A 21 -2.82 -11.76 20.46
CA GLY A 21 -3.80 -11.00 21.23
C GLY A 21 -4.05 -9.60 20.64
N TRP A 22 -3.01 -8.86 20.30
CA TRP A 22 -3.11 -7.54 19.66
C TRP A 22 -3.74 -7.63 18.26
N ARG A 23 -3.25 -8.54 17.40
CA ARG A 23 -3.82 -8.76 16.07
C ARG A 23 -5.31 -9.00 16.13
N ARG A 24 -5.76 -9.94 17.00
CA ARG A 24 -7.17 -10.30 17.13
C ARG A 24 -8.02 -9.21 17.76
N ASP A 25 -7.46 -8.35 18.61
CA ASP A 25 -8.16 -7.18 19.12
C ASP A 25 -8.41 -6.14 18.02
N PHE A 26 -7.41 -5.81 17.21
CA PHE A 26 -7.58 -4.92 16.05
C PHE A 26 -8.55 -5.53 15.03
N HIS A 27 -8.44 -6.83 14.74
CA HIS A 27 -9.33 -7.52 13.82
C HIS A 27 -10.81 -7.48 14.22
N ARG A 28 -11.09 -7.55 15.53
CA ARG A 28 -12.46 -7.44 16.07
C ARG A 28 -13.06 -6.05 15.94
N PHE A 29 -12.25 -5.02 15.97
CA PHE A 29 -12.71 -3.64 16.00
C PHE A 29 -12.05 -2.82 14.88
N PRO A 30 -12.23 -3.23 13.61
CA PRO A 30 -11.64 -2.54 12.47
C PRO A 30 -12.32 -1.19 12.24
N GLU A 31 -11.55 -0.19 11.82
CA GLU A 31 -12.04 1.13 11.49
C GLU A 31 -11.57 1.52 10.07
N LEU A 32 -12.44 2.21 9.34
CA LEU A 32 -12.13 2.66 7.97
C LEU A 32 -11.09 3.77 7.96
N SER A 33 -10.48 4.00 6.78
CA SER A 33 -9.58 5.12 6.52
C SER A 33 -10.15 6.44 7.04
N PHE A 34 -9.33 7.23 7.72
CA PHE A 34 -9.69 8.50 8.40
C PHE A 34 -10.68 8.37 9.58
N GLN A 35 -10.98 7.15 10.04
CA GLN A 35 -11.89 6.89 11.17
C GLN A 35 -11.24 6.03 12.25
N GLU A 36 -9.93 5.84 12.22
CA GLU A 36 -9.12 4.91 13.04
C GLU A 36 -8.93 5.43 14.48
N LYS A 37 -9.96 6.03 15.07
CA LYS A 37 -9.88 6.67 16.38
C LYS A 37 -9.55 5.67 17.50
N ARG A 38 -10.35 4.60 17.62
CA ARG A 38 -10.15 3.56 18.64
C ARG A 38 -8.83 2.83 18.43
N THR A 39 -8.49 2.55 17.18
CA THR A 39 -7.25 1.89 16.77
C THR A 39 -6.04 2.72 17.21
N SER A 40 -6.04 4.01 16.89
CA SER A 40 -4.99 4.95 17.31
C SER A 40 -4.88 5.05 18.83
N GLU A 41 -6.01 5.23 19.54
CA GLU A 41 -6.03 5.27 21.02
C GLU A 41 -5.45 3.97 21.62
N LYS A 42 -5.82 2.80 21.06
CA LYS A 42 -5.34 1.50 21.53
C LYS A 42 -3.84 1.29 21.31
N VAL A 43 -3.33 1.68 20.15
CA VAL A 43 -1.88 1.67 19.86
C VAL A 43 -1.15 2.59 20.83
N GLY A 44 -1.65 3.82 21.04
CA GLY A 44 -1.09 4.77 21.99
C GLY A 44 -1.00 4.22 23.41
N GLU A 45 -2.10 3.64 23.94
CA GLU A 45 -2.13 2.99 25.26
C GLU A 45 -1.05 1.90 25.42
N ILE A 46 -0.88 1.06 24.37
CA ILE A 46 0.12 -0.01 24.40
C ILE A 46 1.54 0.57 24.41
N LEU A 47 1.82 1.58 23.58
CA LEU A 47 3.12 2.25 23.52
C LEU A 47 3.45 2.97 24.83
N GLU A 48 2.48 3.66 25.44
CA GLU A 48 2.63 4.31 26.76
C GLU A 48 3.00 3.30 27.86
N SER A 49 2.43 2.09 27.81
CA SER A 49 2.70 1.03 28.80
C SER A 49 4.17 0.58 28.82
N PHE A 50 4.93 0.82 27.78
CA PHE A 50 6.36 0.50 27.73
C PHE A 50 7.23 1.54 28.45
N HIS A 51 6.72 2.74 28.74
CA HIS A 51 7.40 3.83 29.47
C HIS A 51 8.79 4.18 28.87
N THR A 52 8.90 4.20 27.54
CA THR A 52 10.19 4.36 26.86
C THR A 52 10.14 5.35 25.70
N TYR A 53 8.97 5.53 25.09
CA TYR A 53 8.78 6.29 23.87
C TYR A 53 8.37 7.73 24.14
N GLU A 54 8.89 8.65 23.33
CA GLU A 54 8.23 9.93 23.07
C GLU A 54 7.14 9.68 22.02
N ILE A 55 5.88 9.90 22.36
CA ILE A 55 4.73 9.55 21.54
C ILE A 55 4.04 10.82 21.05
N GLU A 56 4.00 11.01 19.75
CA GLU A 56 3.23 12.05 19.07
C GLU A 56 1.96 11.42 18.47
N MET A 57 0.80 11.79 19.01
CA MET A 57 -0.51 11.37 18.53
C MET A 57 -1.05 12.34 17.49
N ASN A 58 -1.98 11.87 16.68
CA ASN A 58 -2.71 12.68 15.67
C ASN A 58 -1.79 13.32 14.61
N VAL A 59 -0.74 12.63 14.21
CA VAL A 59 0.16 13.06 13.14
C VAL A 59 -0.46 12.71 11.78
N GLY A 60 -0.88 13.71 11.02
CA GLY A 60 -1.54 13.50 9.72
C GLY A 60 -2.94 12.86 9.82
N GLY A 61 -3.67 13.14 10.89
CA GLY A 61 -4.96 12.52 11.23
C GLY A 61 -4.84 11.66 12.48
N TYR A 62 -5.25 10.41 12.44
CA TYR A 62 -5.10 9.47 13.56
C TYR A 62 -3.72 8.80 13.65
N GLY A 63 -2.74 9.25 12.84
CA GLY A 63 -1.39 8.69 12.84
C GLY A 63 -0.62 8.90 14.15
N ILE A 64 0.31 7.98 14.43
CA ILE A 64 1.16 8.01 15.63
C ILE A 64 2.61 7.92 15.18
N VAL A 65 3.46 8.72 15.83
CA VAL A 65 4.91 8.58 15.74
C VAL A 65 5.46 8.36 17.14
N ALA A 66 6.02 7.18 17.38
CA ALA A 66 6.66 6.84 18.66
C ALA A 66 8.18 6.78 18.46
N THR A 67 8.91 7.66 19.14
CA THR A 67 10.35 7.82 18.99
C THR A 67 11.08 7.27 20.21
N VAL A 68 12.13 6.48 19.95
CA VAL A 68 13.09 6.08 20.98
C VAL A 68 14.50 6.37 20.49
N SER A 69 15.31 7.02 21.34
CA SER A 69 16.70 7.39 21.04
C SER A 69 17.64 6.89 22.11
N HIS A 70 18.81 6.43 21.70
CA HIS A 70 19.92 6.09 22.60
C HIS A 70 21.25 6.49 21.98
N GLY A 71 21.89 7.53 22.52
CA GLY A 71 23.12 8.09 21.93
C GLY A 71 22.89 8.83 20.59
N GLU A 72 24.00 9.22 19.95
CA GLU A 72 23.99 9.80 18.61
C GLU A 72 24.03 8.70 17.55
N GLY A 73 23.43 8.94 16.39
CA GLY A 73 23.44 7.99 15.28
C GLY A 73 22.32 8.28 14.28
N PRO A 74 22.17 7.41 13.27
CA PRO A 74 21.14 7.57 12.25
C PRO A 74 19.73 7.41 12.82
N VAL A 75 18.76 7.93 12.05
CA VAL A 75 17.33 7.85 12.35
C VAL A 75 16.68 6.86 11.38
N VAL A 76 16.12 5.76 11.91
CA VAL A 76 15.46 4.73 11.12
C VAL A 76 13.97 4.71 11.44
N GLY A 77 13.13 4.78 10.41
CA GLY A 77 11.68 4.60 10.51
C GLY A 77 11.24 3.16 10.27
N ILE A 78 10.20 2.72 10.96
CA ILE A 78 9.49 1.47 10.68
C ILE A 78 8.01 1.79 10.64
N ARG A 79 7.35 1.47 9.52
CA ARG A 79 5.95 1.81 9.28
C ARG A 79 5.03 0.60 9.31
N ALA A 80 3.87 0.76 9.91
CA ALA A 80 2.69 -0.08 9.75
C ALA A 80 1.46 0.81 9.49
N ASP A 81 0.58 0.39 8.61
CA ASP A 81 -0.73 0.96 8.36
C ASP A 81 -1.76 0.49 9.40
N MET A 82 -2.91 1.21 9.52
CA MET A 82 -3.87 0.95 10.61
C MET A 82 -5.31 0.74 10.15
N ASP A 83 -5.66 1.20 8.96
CA ASP A 83 -7.05 1.23 8.49
C ASP A 83 -7.54 -0.13 7.97
N ALA A 84 -8.86 -0.24 7.83
CA ALA A 84 -9.58 -1.41 7.37
C ALA A 84 -10.45 -1.08 6.16
N LEU A 85 -11.02 -2.11 5.54
CA LEU A 85 -11.80 -2.04 4.31
C LEU A 85 -13.31 -2.14 4.55
N PRO A 86 -14.14 -1.53 3.68
CA PRO A 86 -15.61 -1.65 3.74
C PRO A 86 -16.08 -3.00 3.19
N ILE A 87 -15.71 -4.09 3.88
CA ILE A 87 -16.00 -5.47 3.50
C ILE A 87 -16.75 -6.16 4.64
N THR A 88 -17.83 -6.86 4.33
CA THR A 88 -18.52 -7.71 5.31
C THR A 88 -17.78 -9.03 5.44
N GLU A 89 -17.27 -9.30 6.63
CA GLU A 89 -16.49 -10.51 6.91
C GLU A 89 -17.34 -11.78 6.89
N THR A 90 -16.76 -12.85 6.33
CA THR A 90 -17.38 -14.19 6.25
C THR A 90 -16.47 -15.31 6.74
N THR A 91 -15.40 -15.00 7.47
CA THR A 91 -14.39 -15.99 7.93
C THR A 91 -14.96 -16.99 8.92
N GLY A 92 -15.91 -16.57 9.79
CA GLY A 92 -16.47 -17.39 10.86
C GLY A 92 -15.50 -17.66 12.02
N VAL A 93 -14.38 -16.94 12.10
CA VAL A 93 -13.42 -17.10 13.21
C VAL A 93 -13.94 -16.46 14.52
N PRO A 94 -13.50 -16.94 15.70
CA PRO A 94 -13.98 -16.39 16.98
C PRO A 94 -13.60 -14.93 17.24
N TRP A 95 -12.68 -14.38 16.47
CA TRP A 95 -12.24 -13.00 16.51
C TRP A 95 -12.67 -12.17 15.29
N ALA A 96 -13.68 -12.64 14.56
CA ALA A 96 -14.26 -11.89 13.44
C ALA A 96 -14.70 -10.47 13.85
N SER A 97 -14.78 -9.58 12.86
CA SER A 97 -15.15 -8.18 13.05
C SER A 97 -16.50 -8.03 13.78
N HIS A 98 -16.53 -7.17 14.78
CA HIS A 98 -17.73 -6.72 15.46
C HIS A 98 -18.36 -5.48 14.80
N ASN A 99 -17.69 -4.87 13.81
CA ASN A 99 -18.16 -3.71 13.07
C ASN A 99 -18.77 -4.17 11.74
N PRO A 100 -20.12 -4.25 11.62
CA PRO A 100 -20.75 -4.75 10.40
C PRO A 100 -20.32 -3.98 9.16
N GLY A 101 -19.91 -4.71 8.11
CA GLY A 101 -19.49 -4.10 6.86
C GLY A 101 -18.05 -3.56 6.85
N VAL A 102 -17.27 -3.79 7.92
CA VAL A 102 -15.85 -3.38 7.99
C VAL A 102 -14.99 -4.57 8.40
N MET A 103 -13.85 -4.76 7.75
CA MET A 103 -12.95 -5.88 8.00
C MET A 103 -11.49 -5.51 7.70
N HIS A 104 -10.56 -5.97 8.53
CA HIS A 104 -9.14 -6.01 8.15
C HIS A 104 -8.87 -7.11 7.12
N ALA A 105 -9.15 -6.81 5.85
CA ALA A 105 -8.98 -7.75 4.74
C ALA A 105 -7.69 -7.54 3.94
N CYS A 106 -6.78 -6.66 4.43
CA CYS A 106 -5.45 -6.43 3.86
C CYS A 106 -4.32 -6.85 4.81
N GLY A 107 -4.62 -7.12 6.09
CA GLY A 107 -3.63 -7.58 7.07
C GLY A 107 -3.01 -6.47 7.92
N HIS A 108 -3.56 -5.25 7.90
CA HIS A 108 -3.06 -4.12 8.69
C HIS A 108 -3.14 -4.38 10.20
N ASP A 109 -4.08 -5.18 10.66
CA ASP A 109 -4.14 -5.71 12.02
C ASP A 109 -2.87 -6.49 12.41
N ALA A 110 -2.32 -7.28 11.49
CA ALA A 110 -1.07 -7.98 11.67
C ALA A 110 0.15 -7.05 11.58
N HIS A 111 0.13 -6.07 10.66
CA HIS A 111 1.21 -5.07 10.54
C HIS A 111 1.36 -4.29 11.84
N MET A 112 0.25 -3.81 12.43
CA MET A 112 0.24 -3.14 13.74
C MET A 112 0.76 -4.04 14.85
N ALA A 113 0.28 -5.29 14.93
CA ALA A 113 0.71 -6.23 15.95
C ALA A 113 2.21 -6.53 15.86
N ILE A 114 2.75 -6.70 14.65
CA ILE A 114 4.18 -6.88 14.42
C ILE A 114 4.96 -5.65 14.87
N LEU A 115 4.52 -4.43 14.50
CA LEU A 115 5.21 -3.21 14.88
C LEU A 115 5.16 -2.96 16.40
N LEU A 116 4.07 -3.33 17.07
CA LEU A 116 4.00 -3.33 18.54
C LEU A 116 4.95 -4.35 19.17
N GLY A 117 5.13 -5.51 18.54
CA GLY A 117 6.15 -6.47 18.96
C GLY A 117 7.56 -5.93 18.85
N VAL A 118 7.87 -5.26 17.74
CA VAL A 118 9.13 -4.51 17.56
C VAL A 118 9.25 -3.45 18.66
N ALA A 119 8.19 -2.68 18.94
CA ALA A 119 8.18 -1.67 19.99
C ALA A 119 8.51 -2.25 21.37
N GLN A 120 7.95 -3.39 21.71
CA GLN A 120 8.24 -4.01 23.01
C GLN A 120 9.72 -4.38 23.14
N LEU A 121 10.30 -5.05 22.14
CA LEU A 121 11.71 -5.46 22.16
C LEU A 121 12.66 -4.25 22.16
N LEU A 122 12.34 -3.23 21.38
CA LEU A 122 13.09 -1.96 21.36
C LEU A 122 13.07 -1.25 22.73
N ALA A 123 11.93 -1.23 23.41
CA ALA A 123 11.83 -0.63 24.74
C ALA A 123 12.71 -1.35 25.77
N GLU A 124 12.81 -2.68 25.70
CA GLU A 124 13.71 -3.48 26.54
C GLU A 124 15.17 -3.18 26.20
N ASP A 125 15.50 -3.08 24.90
CA ASP A 125 16.85 -2.86 24.42
C ASP A 125 17.34 -1.43 24.67
N ALA A 126 16.47 -0.43 24.60
CA ALA A 126 16.80 0.95 24.98
C ALA A 126 17.15 1.05 26.48
N LYS A 127 16.38 0.40 27.36
CA LYS A 127 16.68 0.35 28.81
C LYS A 127 18.00 -0.36 29.10
N ALA A 128 18.40 -1.31 28.25
CA ALA A 128 19.65 -2.03 28.37
C ALA A 128 20.83 -1.40 27.61
N GLY A 129 20.63 -0.30 26.88
CA GLY A 129 21.65 0.39 26.09
C GLY A 129 22.20 -0.47 24.94
N ARG A 130 21.35 -1.27 24.29
CA ARG A 130 21.80 -2.27 23.28
C ARG A 130 21.93 -1.72 21.86
N PHE A 131 21.55 -0.51 21.58
CA PHE A 131 21.71 0.14 20.26
C PHE A 131 22.11 1.60 20.42
N GLN A 132 22.57 2.22 19.32
CA GLN A 132 22.85 3.64 19.21
C GLN A 132 22.11 4.23 18.01
N GLY A 133 21.57 5.44 18.16
CA GLY A 133 20.78 6.13 17.16
C GLY A 133 19.32 6.28 17.58
N THR A 134 18.46 6.53 16.60
CA THR A 134 17.04 6.82 16.83
C THR A 134 16.18 5.89 15.98
N ILE A 135 15.13 5.32 16.56
CA ILE A 135 14.09 4.58 15.84
C ILE A 135 12.76 5.29 16.01
N LYS A 136 12.08 5.53 14.89
CA LYS A 136 10.71 6.04 14.81
C LYS A 136 9.77 4.94 14.36
N LEU A 137 8.81 4.59 15.21
CA LEU A 137 7.72 3.69 14.88
C LEU A 137 6.55 4.52 14.36
N ILE A 138 6.11 4.24 13.16
CA ILE A 138 5.11 5.01 12.43
C ILE A 138 3.88 4.14 12.26
N PHE A 139 2.80 4.49 12.97
CA PHE A 139 1.50 3.87 12.78
C PHE A 139 0.68 4.82 11.91
N GLN A 140 0.51 4.43 10.65
CA GLN A 140 -0.05 5.29 9.60
C GLN A 140 -1.54 5.03 9.43
N PRO A 141 -2.41 6.07 9.41
CA PRO A 141 -3.81 5.94 9.04
C PRO A 141 -3.98 5.95 7.52
N ALA A 142 -5.17 5.60 7.05
CA ALA A 142 -5.70 5.86 5.70
C ALA A 142 -4.73 5.51 4.56
N GLU A 143 -4.32 4.24 4.49
CA GLU A 143 -3.59 3.68 3.35
C GLU A 143 -4.54 3.34 2.19
N GLU A 144 -5.71 2.76 2.50
CA GLU A 144 -6.64 2.17 1.54
C GLU A 144 -7.51 3.21 0.80
N SER A 145 -7.50 4.47 1.25
CA SER A 145 -8.34 5.51 0.69
C SER A 145 -7.73 6.90 0.83
N CYS A 146 -8.12 7.80 -0.07
CA CYS A 146 -7.80 9.22 0.02
C CYS A 146 -9.00 10.05 0.50
N ASP A 147 -8.72 11.25 1.02
CA ASP A 147 -9.75 12.22 1.37
C ASP A 147 -10.29 12.99 0.15
N ALA A 148 -11.15 13.98 0.39
CA ALA A 148 -11.73 14.81 -0.68
C ALA A 148 -10.70 15.65 -1.46
N ALA A 149 -9.50 15.86 -0.92
CA ALA A 149 -8.40 16.53 -1.61
C ALA A 149 -7.54 15.55 -2.43
N GLY A 150 -7.78 14.24 -2.29
CA GLY A 150 -6.98 13.18 -2.92
C GLY A 150 -5.72 12.83 -2.14
N GLU A 151 -5.68 13.14 -0.84
CA GLU A 151 -4.52 12.88 0.03
C GLU A 151 -4.73 11.64 0.89
N THR A 152 -3.73 10.76 0.93
CA THR A 152 -3.68 9.58 1.80
C THR A 152 -3.03 9.88 3.14
N GLY A 153 -3.06 8.92 4.05
CA GLY A 153 -2.41 9.05 5.35
C GLY A 153 -0.91 9.26 5.26
N ALA A 154 -0.21 8.57 4.34
CA ALA A 154 1.21 8.78 4.12
C ALA A 154 1.54 10.22 3.71
N MET A 155 0.76 10.80 2.80
CA MET A 155 0.94 12.20 2.37
C MET A 155 0.80 13.15 3.55
N LYS A 156 -0.29 13.02 4.33
CA LYS A 156 -0.58 13.85 5.50
C LYS A 156 0.48 13.73 6.60
N MET A 157 0.95 12.53 6.89
CA MET A 157 2.02 12.32 7.87
C MET A 157 3.35 12.94 7.43
N LEU A 158 3.69 12.84 6.14
CA LEU A 158 4.89 13.47 5.56
C LEU A 158 4.81 15.00 5.58
N GLU A 159 3.63 15.57 5.33
CA GLU A 159 3.39 17.02 5.38
C GLU A 159 3.45 17.58 6.80
N ALA A 160 3.10 16.78 7.81
CA ALA A 160 3.23 17.19 9.22
C ALA A 160 4.68 17.49 9.65
N GLY A 161 5.69 17.13 8.83
CA GLY A 161 7.09 17.51 9.02
C GLY A 161 7.79 16.85 10.22
N ARG A 162 7.24 15.73 10.76
CA ARG A 162 7.78 15.01 11.92
C ARG A 162 8.68 13.83 11.54
N LEU A 163 8.73 13.48 10.24
CA LEU A 163 9.33 12.25 9.74
C LEU A 163 10.69 12.50 9.06
N HIS A 164 11.63 13.15 9.80
CA HIS A 164 13.03 13.20 9.37
C HIS A 164 13.68 11.87 9.71
N MET A 165 14.12 11.12 8.68
CA MET A 165 14.71 9.79 8.79
C MET A 165 15.75 9.57 7.69
N ASP A 166 16.78 8.78 7.98
CA ASP A 166 17.81 8.39 7.03
C ASP A 166 17.43 7.15 6.21
N ALA A 167 16.55 6.33 6.78
CA ALA A 167 15.98 5.15 6.14
C ALA A 167 14.58 4.81 6.68
N VAL A 168 13.76 4.14 5.87
CA VAL A 168 12.44 3.67 6.30
C VAL A 168 12.18 2.24 5.84
N LEU A 169 11.62 1.44 6.75
CA LEU A 169 11.25 0.04 6.54
C LEU A 169 9.74 -0.13 6.65
N SER A 170 9.19 -1.04 5.86
CA SER A 170 7.84 -1.56 6.03
C SER A 170 7.78 -3.03 5.65
N LEU A 171 6.72 -3.72 6.05
CA LEU A 171 6.35 -5.03 5.55
C LEU A 171 4.88 -5.03 5.14
N HIS A 172 4.51 -5.97 4.26
CA HIS A 172 3.11 -6.26 3.95
C HIS A 172 2.85 -7.77 4.01
N MET A 173 1.67 -8.15 4.49
CA MET A 173 1.27 -9.56 4.54
C MET A 173 1.07 -10.12 3.12
N CYS A 174 1.53 -11.36 2.91
CA CYS A 174 1.58 -12.01 1.61
C CYS A 174 0.89 -13.39 1.66
N PRO A 175 -0.45 -13.47 1.43
CA PRO A 175 -1.20 -14.71 1.64
C PRO A 175 -0.92 -15.81 0.62
N TRP A 176 -0.33 -15.52 -0.54
CA TRP A 176 0.12 -16.53 -1.53
C TRP A 176 1.50 -17.13 -1.20
N ARG A 177 2.14 -16.70 -0.13
CA ARG A 177 3.37 -17.27 0.43
C ARG A 177 3.08 -17.86 1.81
N LYS A 178 3.73 -18.99 2.11
CA LYS A 178 3.58 -19.64 3.42
C LYS A 178 4.32 -18.87 4.52
N SER A 179 3.88 -19.05 5.77
CA SER A 179 4.64 -18.56 6.92
C SER A 179 6.09 -19.05 6.90
N GLY A 180 7.05 -18.12 7.09
CA GLY A 180 8.48 -18.39 6.96
C GLY A 180 9.06 -18.14 5.57
N GLU A 181 8.26 -17.68 4.62
CA GLU A 181 8.70 -17.24 3.31
C GLU A 181 8.71 -15.70 3.23
N ILE A 182 9.69 -15.15 2.53
CA ILE A 182 9.82 -13.69 2.29
C ILE A 182 9.86 -13.46 0.78
N GLN A 183 9.01 -12.54 0.31
CA GLN A 183 9.10 -12.03 -1.05
C GLN A 183 9.66 -10.61 -1.02
N TRP A 184 10.55 -10.30 -1.93
CA TRP A 184 11.23 -9.01 -2.03
C TRP A 184 11.56 -8.70 -3.49
N ASN A 185 11.83 -7.43 -3.83
CA ASN A 185 12.27 -7.04 -5.15
C ASN A 185 13.08 -5.74 -5.09
N ASP A 186 14.18 -5.67 -5.82
CA ASP A 186 14.94 -4.43 -6.00
C ASP A 186 14.24 -3.52 -7.02
N GLY A 187 14.20 -2.23 -6.72
CA GLY A 187 13.53 -1.26 -7.57
C GLY A 187 11.99 -1.34 -7.51
N PRO A 188 11.29 -1.21 -8.65
CA PRO A 188 9.83 -1.16 -8.66
C PRO A 188 9.20 -2.47 -8.17
N SER A 189 8.38 -2.40 -7.14
CA SER A 189 7.71 -3.55 -6.51
C SER A 189 6.20 -3.52 -6.64
N MET A 190 5.59 -2.32 -6.55
CA MET A 190 4.16 -2.11 -6.76
C MET A 190 3.94 -0.96 -7.74
N ALA A 191 2.81 -0.98 -8.44
CA ALA A 191 2.52 -0.02 -9.50
C ALA A 191 1.98 1.31 -8.95
N ASN A 192 2.08 2.39 -9.77
CA ASN A 192 1.30 3.60 -9.55
C ASN A 192 -0.20 3.32 -9.71
N ASN A 193 -1.04 4.20 -9.16
CA ASN A 193 -2.49 4.16 -9.29
C ASN A 193 -3.01 5.47 -9.86
N ASP A 194 -3.19 5.54 -11.18
CA ASP A 194 -3.85 6.68 -11.81
C ASP A 194 -5.21 6.27 -12.34
N GLU A 195 -6.14 7.24 -12.32
CA GLU A 195 -7.48 7.09 -12.86
C GLU A 195 -7.70 8.08 -14.02
N PHE A 196 -8.43 7.67 -15.03
CA PHE A 196 -8.89 8.57 -16.07
C PHE A 196 -10.41 8.55 -16.22
N HIS A 197 -10.96 9.71 -16.51
CA HIS A 197 -12.36 9.91 -16.86
C HIS A 197 -12.44 10.65 -18.19
N LEU A 198 -12.90 9.96 -19.23
CA LEU A 198 -13.10 10.46 -20.57
C LEU A 198 -14.59 10.53 -20.86
N LYS A 199 -15.09 11.74 -21.16
CA LYS A 199 -16.44 11.96 -21.63
C LYS A 199 -16.39 12.32 -23.10
N ILE A 200 -17.09 11.57 -23.93
CA ILE A 200 -17.25 11.82 -25.38
C ILE A 200 -18.64 12.45 -25.58
N GLN A 201 -18.68 13.60 -26.26
CA GLN A 201 -19.91 14.33 -26.55
C GLN A 201 -20.17 14.39 -28.05
N GLY A 202 -21.36 13.93 -28.42
CA GLY A 202 -21.94 14.05 -29.75
C GLY A 202 -23.20 14.90 -29.73
N SER A 203 -24.10 14.70 -30.69
CA SER A 203 -25.39 15.42 -30.74
C SER A 203 -26.58 14.55 -30.33
N GLY A 204 -26.45 13.22 -30.40
CA GLY A 204 -27.57 12.29 -30.22
C GLY A 204 -28.65 12.44 -31.29
N GLY A 205 -29.66 11.55 -31.27
CA GLY A 205 -30.81 11.63 -32.15
C GLY A 205 -31.49 10.29 -32.48
N HIS A 206 -32.34 10.31 -33.50
CA HIS A 206 -33.12 9.14 -33.89
C HIS A 206 -32.23 8.09 -34.58
N ALA A 207 -32.21 6.87 -34.07
CA ALA A 207 -31.32 5.80 -34.55
C ALA A 207 -31.55 5.38 -36.02
N GLY A 208 -32.74 5.66 -36.59
CA GLY A 208 -33.04 5.45 -37.98
C GLY A 208 -32.40 6.48 -38.93
N TYR A 209 -31.84 7.57 -38.42
CA TYR A 209 -31.22 8.64 -39.19
C TYR A 209 -29.82 8.98 -38.70
N PRO A 210 -28.89 8.00 -38.60
CA PRO A 210 -27.57 8.18 -38.04
C PRO A 210 -26.71 9.22 -38.78
N GLN A 211 -26.96 9.46 -40.05
CA GLN A 211 -26.27 10.45 -40.87
C GLN A 211 -26.54 11.91 -40.44
N HIS A 212 -27.56 12.16 -39.64
CA HIS A 212 -27.92 13.49 -39.16
C HIS A 212 -27.35 13.80 -37.77
N VAL A 213 -26.64 12.85 -37.15
CA VAL A 213 -26.15 13.00 -35.79
C VAL A 213 -24.64 12.73 -35.70
N LYS A 214 -24.02 13.30 -34.66
CA LYS A 214 -22.67 12.94 -34.24
C LYS A 214 -22.82 11.83 -33.19
N ASP A 215 -22.59 10.57 -33.58
CA ASP A 215 -22.81 9.42 -32.73
C ASP A 215 -21.59 9.18 -31.81
N PRO A 216 -21.69 9.45 -30.49
CA PRO A 216 -20.58 9.26 -29.56
C PRO A 216 -20.30 7.78 -29.26
N ILE A 217 -21.25 6.86 -29.45
CA ILE A 217 -21.01 5.41 -29.32
C ILE A 217 -20.09 4.94 -30.45
N TRP A 218 -20.38 5.36 -31.68
CA TRP A 218 -19.50 5.07 -32.83
C TRP A 218 -18.09 5.63 -32.61
N MET A 219 -17.94 6.87 -32.12
CA MET A 219 -16.64 7.47 -31.80
C MET A 219 -15.92 6.67 -30.69
N ALA A 220 -16.64 6.24 -29.65
CA ALA A 220 -16.10 5.47 -28.55
C ALA A 220 -15.49 4.12 -28.99
N THR A 221 -15.99 3.50 -30.07
CA THR A 221 -15.41 2.24 -30.58
C THR A 221 -13.97 2.43 -31.03
N TYR A 222 -13.62 3.52 -31.70
CA TYR A 222 -12.25 3.84 -32.11
C TYR A 222 -11.37 4.18 -30.89
N VAL A 223 -11.90 4.95 -29.95
CA VAL A 223 -11.19 5.31 -28.72
C VAL A 223 -10.84 4.05 -27.92
N LEU A 224 -11.81 3.17 -27.67
CA LEU A 224 -11.59 1.93 -26.91
C LEU A 224 -10.55 1.02 -27.58
N GLN A 225 -10.63 0.81 -28.89
CA GLN A 225 -9.63 0.03 -29.63
C GLN A 225 -8.22 0.64 -29.49
N ALA A 226 -8.11 1.97 -29.62
CA ALA A 226 -6.84 2.66 -29.50
C ALA A 226 -6.29 2.57 -28.07
N LEU A 227 -7.11 2.77 -27.02
CA LEU A 227 -6.71 2.64 -25.62
C LEU A 227 -6.10 1.25 -25.32
N TYR A 228 -6.80 0.17 -25.71
CA TYR A 228 -6.30 -1.19 -25.49
C TYR A 228 -5.04 -1.53 -26.32
N SER A 229 -4.76 -0.80 -27.38
CA SER A 229 -3.54 -1.00 -28.18
C SER A 229 -2.30 -0.30 -27.61
N LEU A 230 -2.46 0.68 -26.69
CA LEU A 230 -1.38 1.53 -26.20
C LEU A 230 -0.23 0.73 -25.58
N ASN A 231 -0.53 -0.25 -24.75
CA ASN A 231 0.50 -1.06 -24.10
C ASN A 231 1.42 -1.76 -25.11
N GLY A 232 0.85 -2.35 -26.15
CA GLY A 232 1.63 -3.06 -27.16
C GLY A 232 2.27 -2.16 -28.23
N ARG A 233 2.00 -0.87 -28.27
CA ARG A 233 2.45 0.05 -29.33
C ARG A 233 3.21 1.27 -28.83
N LYS A 234 3.01 1.66 -27.58
CA LYS A 234 3.55 2.90 -27.00
C LYS A 234 4.42 2.69 -25.77
N VAL A 235 4.32 1.53 -25.13
CA VAL A 235 5.20 1.11 -24.04
C VAL A 235 6.27 0.18 -24.60
N ASN A 236 7.50 0.31 -24.11
CA ASN A 236 8.57 -0.62 -24.45
C ASN A 236 8.15 -2.04 -23.98
N PRO A 237 8.26 -3.08 -24.81
CA PRO A 237 7.87 -4.45 -24.43
C PRO A 237 8.56 -5.00 -23.18
N LEU A 238 9.68 -4.42 -22.74
CA LEU A 238 10.40 -4.78 -21.52
C LEU A 238 9.94 -3.98 -20.29
N ASP A 239 9.08 -2.98 -20.48
CA ASP A 239 8.55 -2.16 -19.39
C ASP A 239 7.15 -2.63 -18.98
N VAL A 240 6.85 -2.45 -17.70
CA VAL A 240 5.54 -2.80 -17.14
C VAL A 240 4.61 -1.60 -17.20
N GLY A 241 3.45 -1.80 -17.80
CA GLY A 241 2.38 -0.80 -17.84
C GLY A 241 1.09 -1.41 -18.33
N THR A 242 -0.05 -0.91 -17.82
CA THR A 242 -1.38 -1.34 -18.29
C THR A 242 -2.39 -0.22 -18.20
N ILE A 243 -3.36 -0.25 -19.11
CA ILE A 243 -4.58 0.57 -19.08
C ILE A 243 -5.75 -0.38 -19.05
N SER A 244 -6.67 -0.14 -18.11
CA SER A 244 -7.91 -0.91 -17.99
C SER A 244 -9.10 0.03 -18.00
N VAL A 245 -10.11 -0.27 -18.83
CA VAL A 245 -11.41 0.42 -18.81
C VAL A 245 -12.34 -0.38 -17.90
N GLY A 246 -12.75 0.22 -16.81
CA GLY A 246 -13.64 -0.41 -15.83
C GLY A 246 -15.12 -0.05 -16.03
N GLN A 247 -15.41 1.10 -16.66
CA GLN A 247 -16.76 1.59 -16.85
C GLN A 247 -16.95 2.21 -18.22
N VAL A 248 -18.06 1.88 -18.89
CA VAL A 248 -18.56 2.54 -20.09
C VAL A 248 -20.08 2.69 -19.94
N HIS A 249 -20.54 3.92 -19.95
CA HIS A 249 -21.99 4.23 -19.85
C HIS A 249 -22.45 5.05 -21.03
N ALA A 250 -23.52 4.61 -21.70
CA ALA A 250 -24.13 5.32 -22.83
C ALA A 250 -25.55 4.85 -23.08
N GLY A 251 -26.45 5.79 -23.40
CA GLY A 251 -27.79 5.52 -23.88
C GLY A 251 -28.73 4.87 -22.87
N GLU A 252 -30.04 5.03 -23.10
CA GLU A 252 -31.12 4.45 -22.29
C GLU A 252 -32.16 3.70 -23.11
N ALA A 253 -32.20 3.96 -24.42
CA ALA A 253 -33.17 3.36 -25.34
C ALA A 253 -32.52 2.91 -26.65
N ASN A 254 -32.95 1.77 -27.20
CA ASN A 254 -32.38 1.14 -28.39
C ASN A 254 -32.61 1.91 -29.70
N ASN A 255 -33.58 2.80 -29.75
CA ASN A 255 -33.94 3.59 -30.92
C ASN A 255 -33.49 5.08 -30.83
N VAL A 256 -32.69 5.43 -29.82
CA VAL A 256 -32.14 6.77 -29.58
C VAL A 256 -30.64 6.69 -29.47
N ILE A 257 -29.92 7.35 -30.37
CA ILE A 257 -28.48 7.58 -30.24
C ILE A 257 -28.27 8.58 -29.13
N PRO A 258 -27.48 8.27 -28.07
CA PRO A 258 -27.25 9.21 -26.98
C PRO A 258 -26.39 10.39 -27.41
N SER A 259 -26.37 11.44 -26.61
CA SER A 259 -25.46 12.58 -26.82
C SER A 259 -24.11 12.44 -26.10
N ILE A 260 -23.99 11.48 -25.17
CA ILE A 260 -22.80 11.33 -24.33
C ILE A 260 -22.43 9.84 -24.18
N VAL A 261 -21.13 9.56 -24.17
CA VAL A 261 -20.52 8.34 -23.67
C VAL A 261 -19.55 8.70 -22.56
N ASP A 262 -19.65 8.02 -21.44
CA ASP A 262 -18.82 8.20 -20.25
C ASP A 262 -17.93 6.97 -20.06
N ILE A 263 -16.58 7.15 -20.05
CA ILE A 263 -15.60 6.08 -19.96
C ILE A 263 -14.69 6.37 -18.77
N LYS A 264 -14.55 5.39 -17.86
CA LYS A 264 -13.60 5.48 -16.75
C LYS A 264 -12.68 4.27 -16.73
N GLY A 265 -11.43 4.52 -16.35
CA GLY A 265 -10.43 3.46 -16.26
C GLY A 265 -9.23 3.84 -15.43
N THR A 266 -8.28 2.92 -15.35
CA THR A 266 -7.06 3.06 -14.55
C THR A 266 -5.82 2.92 -15.42
N ILE A 267 -4.72 3.54 -14.94
CA ILE A 267 -3.38 3.45 -15.53
C ILE A 267 -2.45 2.92 -14.44
N ARG A 268 -1.73 1.85 -14.73
CA ARG A 268 -0.75 1.25 -13.83
C ARG A 268 0.59 1.13 -14.53
N SER A 269 1.69 1.47 -13.85
CA SER A 269 3.05 1.25 -14.36
C SER A 269 4.06 1.21 -13.21
N TYR A 270 5.26 0.70 -13.48
CA TYR A 270 6.36 0.67 -12.52
C TYR A 270 7.29 1.87 -12.63
N LYS A 271 7.30 2.56 -13.77
CA LYS A 271 8.23 3.67 -14.05
C LYS A 271 7.47 4.96 -14.34
N ASP A 272 8.00 6.08 -13.88
CA ASP A 272 7.39 7.40 -14.09
C ASP A 272 7.34 7.79 -15.57
N ASP A 273 8.37 7.47 -16.35
CA ASP A 273 8.39 7.75 -17.80
C ASP A 273 7.33 6.96 -18.58
N VAL A 274 7.03 5.72 -18.15
CA VAL A 274 5.92 4.92 -18.67
C VAL A 274 4.59 5.52 -18.26
N ARG A 275 4.44 5.91 -16.97
CA ARG A 275 3.27 6.60 -16.43
C ARG A 275 2.94 7.86 -17.24
N ASP A 276 3.94 8.73 -17.42
CA ASP A 276 3.80 9.99 -18.15
C ASP A 276 3.46 9.75 -19.63
N ARG A 277 4.09 8.77 -20.25
CA ARG A 277 3.82 8.38 -21.61
C ARG A 277 2.38 7.90 -21.77
N LEU A 278 1.89 6.99 -20.94
CA LEU A 278 0.53 6.48 -21.00
C LEU A 278 -0.50 7.61 -20.81
N CYS A 279 -0.30 8.49 -19.83
CA CYS A 279 -1.15 9.68 -19.65
C CYS A 279 -1.22 10.55 -20.91
N LYS A 280 -0.06 10.83 -21.51
CA LYS A 280 0.01 11.60 -22.76
C LYS A 280 -0.68 10.91 -23.93
N GLU A 281 -0.48 9.61 -24.09
CA GLU A 281 -1.07 8.84 -25.21
C GLU A 281 -2.60 8.73 -25.07
N ILE A 282 -3.16 8.66 -23.85
CA ILE A 282 -4.62 8.73 -23.66
C ILE A 282 -5.20 10.05 -24.18
N HIS A 283 -4.51 11.18 -23.98
CA HIS A 283 -4.90 12.46 -24.59
C HIS A 283 -4.89 12.41 -26.11
N GLN A 284 -3.88 11.76 -26.73
CA GLN A 284 -3.81 11.62 -28.18
C GLN A 284 -4.93 10.73 -28.71
N VAL A 285 -5.25 9.65 -28.01
CA VAL A 285 -6.37 8.75 -28.35
C VAL A 285 -7.69 9.49 -28.26
N ALA A 286 -7.92 10.25 -27.18
CA ALA A 286 -9.15 11.03 -27.00
C ALA A 286 -9.36 12.06 -28.14
N ASN A 287 -8.28 12.62 -28.69
CA ASN A 287 -8.36 13.61 -29.77
C ASN A 287 -8.95 13.02 -31.09
N VAL A 288 -8.99 11.70 -31.24
CA VAL A 288 -9.68 11.05 -32.39
C VAL A 288 -11.16 11.46 -32.47
N VAL A 289 -11.80 11.71 -31.32
CA VAL A 289 -13.19 12.19 -31.22
C VAL A 289 -13.39 13.47 -32.01
N THR A 290 -12.45 14.42 -31.90
CA THR A 290 -12.49 15.70 -32.63
C THR A 290 -12.41 15.49 -34.14
N ALA A 291 -11.54 14.58 -34.59
CA ALA A 291 -11.43 14.24 -36.02
C ALA A 291 -12.71 13.60 -36.57
N LEU A 292 -13.51 12.94 -35.72
CA LEU A 292 -14.81 12.36 -36.06
C LEU A 292 -15.98 13.33 -35.88
N GLY A 293 -15.71 14.60 -35.55
CA GLY A 293 -16.68 15.68 -35.45
C GLY A 293 -17.35 15.82 -34.07
N GLY A 294 -16.95 15.07 -33.06
CA GLY A 294 -17.40 15.19 -31.68
C GLY A 294 -16.53 16.11 -30.84
N GLU A 295 -16.88 16.20 -29.58
CA GLU A 295 -16.12 16.89 -28.53
C GLU A 295 -15.78 15.91 -27.42
N TYR A 296 -14.71 16.18 -26.63
CA TYR A 296 -14.39 15.37 -25.48
C TYR A 296 -13.87 16.21 -24.31
N SER A 297 -14.04 15.71 -23.11
CA SER A 297 -13.30 16.16 -21.93
C SER A 297 -12.59 14.95 -21.31
N LEU A 298 -11.32 15.14 -20.95
CA LEU A 298 -10.50 14.11 -20.31
C LEU A 298 -9.92 14.70 -19.01
N ARG A 299 -10.10 13.95 -17.93
CA ARG A 299 -9.42 14.20 -16.64
C ARG A 299 -8.60 12.98 -16.30
N ILE A 300 -7.36 13.19 -15.88
CA ILE A 300 -6.51 12.14 -15.33
C ILE A 300 -6.16 12.58 -13.92
N HIS A 301 -6.56 11.76 -12.94
CA HIS A 301 -6.17 11.91 -11.55
C HIS A 301 -4.95 11.03 -11.32
N ARG A 302 -3.87 11.62 -10.82
CA ARG A 302 -2.66 10.89 -10.42
C ARG A 302 -2.79 10.54 -8.95
N GLY A 303 -2.89 9.26 -8.67
CA GLY A 303 -2.83 8.70 -7.33
C GLY A 303 -1.39 8.36 -6.93
N GLU A 304 -1.24 7.34 -6.12
CA GLU A 304 0.04 6.92 -5.55
C GLU A 304 1.08 6.67 -6.65
N PRO A 305 2.33 7.07 -6.45
CA PRO A 305 3.43 6.69 -7.32
C PRO A 305 3.75 5.19 -7.16
N SER A 306 4.54 4.63 -8.07
CA SER A 306 5.05 3.28 -7.91
C SER A 306 5.93 3.16 -6.67
N LEU A 307 5.77 2.08 -5.90
CA LEU A 307 6.66 1.73 -4.81
C LEU A 307 8.00 1.26 -5.38
N ILE A 308 9.06 1.96 -5.03
CA ILE A 308 10.42 1.65 -5.46
C ILE A 308 11.26 1.34 -4.23
N ASN A 309 11.70 0.10 -4.13
CA ASN A 309 12.57 -0.35 -3.05
C ASN A 309 14.03 0.03 -3.33
N ASP A 310 14.72 0.58 -2.33
CA ASP A 310 16.16 0.83 -2.39
C ASP A 310 16.95 -0.49 -2.27
N PRO A 311 17.80 -0.84 -3.26
CA PRO A 311 18.54 -2.09 -3.24
C PRO A 311 19.51 -2.23 -2.04
N ARG A 312 19.96 -1.11 -1.46
CA ARG A 312 20.85 -1.10 -0.29
C ARG A 312 20.06 -1.53 0.96
N ILE A 313 18.83 -1.04 1.11
CA ILE A 313 17.90 -1.44 2.18
C ILE A 313 17.51 -2.90 2.02
N ASN A 314 17.14 -3.32 0.80
CA ASN A 314 16.80 -4.73 0.54
C ASN A 314 17.92 -5.69 0.89
N ARG A 315 19.18 -5.32 0.65
CA ARG A 315 20.33 -6.13 1.07
C ARG A 315 20.33 -6.38 2.58
N ILE A 316 20.01 -5.36 3.36
CA ILE A 316 19.92 -5.44 4.82
C ILE A 316 18.75 -6.34 5.24
N ILE A 317 17.57 -6.18 4.62
CA ILE A 317 16.41 -7.05 4.86
C ILE A 317 16.75 -8.51 4.54
N LYS A 318 17.44 -8.78 3.44
CA LYS A 318 17.88 -10.15 3.07
C LYS A 318 18.84 -10.77 4.08
N GLU A 319 19.76 -9.98 4.62
CA GLU A 319 20.67 -10.44 5.68
C GLU A 319 19.91 -10.74 6.99
N ALA A 320 18.93 -9.91 7.35
CA ALA A 320 18.04 -10.13 8.49
C ALA A 320 17.14 -11.36 8.29
N ALA A 321 16.63 -11.57 7.08
CA ALA A 321 15.82 -12.73 6.71
C ALA A 321 16.63 -14.00 6.47
N SER A 322 17.95 -14.02 6.79
CA SER A 322 18.78 -15.20 6.58
C SER A 322 18.21 -16.43 7.31
N GLY A 323 18.20 -17.57 6.59
CA GLY A 323 17.61 -18.83 7.08
C GLY A 323 16.11 -18.99 6.78
N LEU A 324 15.47 -18.00 6.17
CA LEU A 324 14.12 -18.09 5.61
C LEU A 324 14.18 -18.35 4.09
N ASN A 325 13.11 -18.90 3.54
CA ASN A 325 12.96 -19.03 2.09
C ASN A 325 12.67 -17.64 1.49
N MET A 326 13.45 -17.24 0.48
CA MET A 326 13.34 -15.91 -0.13
C MET A 326 13.03 -16.02 -1.62
N TYR A 327 12.08 -15.18 -2.09
CA TYR A 327 11.67 -15.11 -3.48
C TYR A 327 11.88 -13.67 -3.98
N GLU A 328 12.64 -13.55 -5.08
CA GLU A 328 12.87 -12.27 -5.75
C GLU A 328 11.79 -12.06 -6.81
N GLU A 329 10.71 -11.42 -6.41
CA GLU A 329 9.56 -11.12 -7.26
C GLU A 329 8.91 -9.83 -6.80
N PRO A 330 8.46 -8.94 -7.72
CA PRO A 330 7.65 -7.77 -7.35
C PRO A 330 6.31 -8.24 -6.77
N PHE A 331 5.67 -7.39 -5.96
CA PHE A 331 4.32 -7.66 -5.46
C PHE A 331 3.31 -7.75 -6.61
N GLY A 332 3.38 -6.82 -7.57
CA GLY A 332 2.53 -6.79 -8.74
C GLY A 332 1.92 -5.42 -9.02
N MET A 333 0.72 -5.43 -9.63
CA MET A 333 0.08 -4.21 -10.13
C MET A 333 -0.81 -3.51 -9.07
N GLY A 334 -0.81 -3.95 -7.81
CA GLY A 334 -1.37 -3.21 -6.69
C GLY A 334 -0.61 -1.91 -6.47
N SER A 335 -1.22 -0.97 -5.76
CA SER A 335 -0.61 0.30 -5.32
C SER A 335 -0.47 0.31 -3.80
N GLU A 336 0.39 1.19 -3.30
CA GLU A 336 0.72 1.29 -1.89
C GLU A 336 1.24 2.72 -1.60
N ASP A 337 0.65 3.40 -0.63
CA ASP A 337 0.99 4.79 -0.34
C ASP A 337 2.32 4.95 0.44
N PHE A 338 2.91 3.86 0.96
CA PHE A 338 4.30 3.84 1.42
C PHE A 338 5.29 4.30 0.34
N SER A 339 4.87 4.24 -0.92
CA SER A 339 5.58 4.81 -2.07
C SER A 339 5.91 6.30 -1.88
N HIS A 340 5.07 7.07 -1.17
CA HIS A 340 5.34 8.47 -0.86
C HIS A 340 6.55 8.63 0.09
N PHE A 341 6.74 7.68 1.02
CA PHE A 341 7.94 7.65 1.87
C PHE A 341 9.19 7.33 1.03
N THR A 342 9.14 6.27 0.21
CA THR A 342 10.32 5.83 -0.57
C THR A 342 10.72 6.82 -1.65
N ARG A 343 9.85 7.75 -2.03
CA ARG A 343 10.18 8.89 -2.91
C ARG A 343 11.02 9.98 -2.25
N LYS A 344 10.97 10.07 -0.93
CA LYS A 344 11.64 11.13 -0.14
C LYS A 344 12.79 10.58 0.70
N ILE A 345 12.72 9.33 1.09
CA ILE A 345 13.61 8.69 2.05
C ILE A 345 14.02 7.33 1.49
N PRO A 346 15.30 6.93 1.52
CA PRO A 346 15.70 5.58 1.17
C PRO A 346 14.90 4.55 1.97
N GLY A 347 14.18 3.67 1.28
CA GLY A 347 13.29 2.74 1.97
C GLY A 347 13.02 1.48 1.18
N ALA A 348 12.52 0.46 1.86
CA ALA A 348 12.03 -0.75 1.23
C ALA A 348 10.90 -1.39 2.03
N MET A 349 10.00 -2.02 1.30
CA MET A 349 8.96 -2.89 1.82
C MET A 349 9.24 -4.31 1.33
N PHE A 350 9.20 -5.27 2.25
CA PHE A 350 9.21 -6.69 1.92
C PHE A 350 7.85 -7.33 2.22
N PHE A 351 7.62 -8.50 1.63
CA PHE A 351 6.34 -9.19 1.76
C PHE A 351 6.54 -10.45 2.60
N LEU A 352 5.78 -10.55 3.69
CA LEU A 352 5.86 -11.63 4.67
C LEU A 352 4.80 -12.68 4.39
N GLY A 353 5.22 -13.90 4.06
CA GLY A 353 4.33 -15.02 3.84
C GLY A 353 3.46 -15.31 5.05
N CYS A 354 2.14 -15.40 4.81
CA CYS A 354 1.12 -15.66 5.83
C CYS A 354 0.00 -16.57 5.34
N GLY A 355 0.21 -17.26 4.21
CA GLY A 355 -0.79 -18.11 3.59
C GLY A 355 -1.21 -19.30 4.45
N LEU A 356 -2.51 -19.55 4.50
CA LEU A 356 -3.14 -20.72 5.07
C LEU A 356 -3.18 -21.87 4.05
N GLU A 357 -3.53 -23.09 4.49
CA GLU A 357 -3.70 -24.23 3.57
C GLU A 357 -4.75 -23.98 2.49
N LYS A 358 -5.87 -23.37 2.87
CA LYS A 358 -6.85 -22.83 1.93
C LYS A 358 -6.44 -21.41 1.58
N GLU A 359 -6.15 -21.16 0.30
CA GLU A 359 -5.83 -19.83 -0.20
C GLU A 359 -6.95 -18.84 0.12
N ARG A 360 -6.57 -17.67 0.68
CA ARG A 360 -7.44 -16.57 1.02
C ARG A 360 -6.75 -15.28 0.60
N SER A 361 -7.27 -14.66 -0.46
CA SER A 361 -6.65 -13.49 -1.06
C SER A 361 -6.94 -12.21 -0.28
N LEU A 362 -6.07 -11.19 -0.45
CA LEU A 362 -6.32 -9.85 0.04
C LEU A 362 -7.64 -9.30 -0.51
N HIS A 363 -8.29 -8.41 0.25
CA HIS A 363 -9.57 -7.76 -0.09
C HIS A 363 -10.75 -8.72 -0.32
N GLN A 364 -10.66 -9.95 0.20
CA GLN A 364 -11.76 -10.94 0.17
C GLN A 364 -12.40 -11.05 1.55
N SER A 365 -13.71 -11.31 1.55
CA SER A 365 -14.49 -11.40 2.78
C SER A 365 -14.09 -12.56 3.71
N ASP A 366 -13.39 -13.56 3.20
CA ASP A 366 -12.87 -14.70 3.95
C ASP A 366 -11.34 -14.62 4.20
N PHE A 367 -10.72 -13.46 3.98
CA PHE A 367 -9.29 -13.26 4.24
C PHE A 367 -8.94 -13.57 5.70
N ASP A 368 -7.86 -14.29 5.90
CA ASP A 368 -7.23 -14.56 7.20
C ASP A 368 -5.78 -14.98 7.00
N ILE A 369 -5.00 -15.00 8.05
CA ILE A 369 -3.56 -15.26 8.00
C ILE A 369 -3.12 -16.41 8.90
N ASP A 370 -1.98 -16.98 8.60
CA ASP A 370 -1.23 -17.82 9.53
C ASP A 370 -0.47 -16.94 10.54
N GLU A 371 -0.99 -16.86 11.76
CA GLU A 371 -0.45 -16.03 12.84
C GLU A 371 0.99 -16.43 13.26
N ARG A 372 1.48 -17.59 12.82
CA ARG A 372 2.90 -17.98 13.01
C ARG A 372 3.88 -17.07 12.28
N SER A 373 3.40 -16.28 11.31
CA SER A 373 4.20 -15.26 10.61
C SER A 373 4.54 -14.05 11.50
N LEU A 374 3.73 -13.72 12.51
CA LEU A 374 3.88 -12.52 13.32
C LEU A 374 5.27 -12.37 13.97
N PRO A 375 5.81 -13.34 14.72
CA PRO A 375 7.14 -13.24 15.31
C PRO A 375 8.26 -13.17 14.27
N ILE A 376 8.05 -13.72 13.06
CA ILE A 376 9.01 -13.62 11.96
C ILE A 376 9.10 -12.17 11.46
N GLY A 377 7.96 -11.49 11.31
CA GLY A 377 7.92 -10.08 10.96
C GLY A 377 8.64 -9.21 11.98
N VAL A 378 8.39 -9.43 13.29
CA VAL A 378 9.09 -8.73 14.37
C VAL A 378 10.61 -8.90 14.25
N ARG A 379 11.07 -10.14 14.06
CA ARG A 379 12.49 -10.45 13.91
C ARG A 379 13.10 -9.68 12.75
N VAL A 380 12.53 -9.84 11.54
CA VAL A 380 13.14 -9.29 10.31
C VAL A 380 13.19 -7.75 10.36
N LEU A 381 12.11 -7.09 10.84
CA LEU A 381 12.11 -5.63 10.98
C LEU A 381 13.13 -5.15 12.01
N LEU A 382 13.21 -5.78 13.18
CA LEU A 382 14.11 -5.35 14.26
C LEU A 382 15.59 -5.57 13.89
N GLU A 383 15.94 -6.75 13.33
CA GLU A 383 17.30 -7.03 12.85
C GLU A 383 17.70 -6.06 11.71
N SER A 384 16.76 -5.74 10.80
CA SER A 384 17.01 -4.76 9.73
C SER A 384 17.26 -3.37 10.28
N ALA A 385 16.44 -2.92 11.25
CA ALA A 385 16.60 -1.61 11.87
C ALA A 385 17.95 -1.49 12.59
N TYR A 386 18.35 -2.48 13.39
CA TYR A 386 19.66 -2.48 14.05
C TYR A 386 20.80 -2.48 13.06
N SER A 387 20.72 -3.27 11.99
CA SER A 387 21.75 -3.26 10.94
C SER A 387 21.89 -1.89 10.25
N LEU A 388 20.79 -1.15 10.10
CA LEU A 388 20.81 0.22 9.58
C LEU A 388 21.47 1.19 10.56
N LEU A 389 21.15 1.09 11.85
CA LEU A 389 21.77 1.91 12.88
C LEU A 389 23.31 1.67 12.95
N GLU A 390 23.74 0.41 12.96
CA GLU A 390 25.16 0.02 13.03
C GLU A 390 25.97 0.50 11.83
N ARG A 391 25.38 0.56 10.63
CA ARG A 391 26.05 0.98 9.39
C ARG A 391 26.10 2.50 9.17
N GLY A 392 25.53 3.28 10.07
CA GLY A 392 25.46 4.74 9.91
C GLY A 392 24.39 5.19 8.92
N GLY A 393 23.33 4.41 8.73
CA GLY A 393 22.30 4.66 7.73
C GLY A 393 22.60 3.99 6.37
N VAL A 394 22.17 4.62 5.29
CA VAL A 394 22.31 4.10 3.91
C VAL A 394 23.43 4.88 3.20
N HIS A 395 24.69 4.58 3.50
CA HIS A 395 25.85 5.13 2.79
C HIS A 395 26.45 4.16 1.78
#